data_8873160cefd1cd1ac94e4c868d9b9247
#
_entry.id   8873160cefd1cd1ac94e4c868d9b9247
#
_cell.length_a   1.000
_cell.length_b   1.000
_cell.length_c   1.000
_cell.angle_alpha   90.00
_cell.angle_beta   90.00
_cell.angle_gamma   90.00
#
_symmetry.space_group_name_H-M   'P 1'
#
loop_
_entity.id
_entity.type
_entity.pdbx_description
1 polymer ?
#
loop_
_entity_poly.entity_id
_entity_poly.type
_entity_poly.pdbx_seq_one_letter_code
_entity_poly.pdbx_strand_id
1 'polypeptide(L)'
;MAERGRRPLAPLPRSFYGRDPWVAAAELLHKLVVCGERVVRLVEVEAYGDGDDPASHGFRGRTRRNATMFGPPGHLYVYFTYGMHWCANIV
;
A
#
# COMPACT_ATOMS: atom_id res chain seq x y z
N MET A 1 16.75 24.64 -5.50
CA MET A 1 17.99 24.33 -5.23
C MET A 1 18.26 22.95 -4.92
N ALA A 2 19.45 22.61 -5.22
CA ALA A 2 19.88 21.25 -5.08
C ALA A 2 19.81 20.77 -3.64
N GLU A 3 20.08 21.65 -2.71
CA GLU A 3 20.05 21.23 -1.32
C GLU A 3 18.71 20.79 -0.86
N ARG A 4 17.66 21.46 -1.34
CA ARG A 4 16.34 21.02 -0.98
C ARG A 4 16.05 19.64 -1.51
N GLY A 5 16.51 19.38 -2.73
CA GLY A 5 16.33 18.06 -3.31
C GLY A 5 17.11 16.99 -2.62
N ARG A 6 18.10 17.38 -1.82
CA ARG A 6 18.91 16.41 -1.12
C ARG A 6 18.48 16.10 0.29
N ARG A 7 17.40 16.75 0.75
CA ARG A 7 16.87 16.41 2.05
C ARG A 7 16.54 14.92 2.06
N PRO A 8 16.98 14.20 3.08
CA PRO A 8 16.70 12.77 3.13
C PRO A 8 15.20 12.50 3.12
N LEU A 9 14.80 11.47 2.39
CA LEU A 9 13.42 11.03 2.41
C LEU A 9 13.19 10.21 3.67
N ALA A 10 12.17 10.58 4.42
CA ALA A 10 11.81 9.85 5.63
C ALA A 10 10.60 8.98 5.32
N PRO A 11 10.65 7.67 5.63
CA PRO A 11 9.49 6.82 5.42
C PRO A 11 8.35 7.24 6.35
N LEU A 12 7.12 7.05 5.87
CA LEU A 12 5.97 7.26 6.70
C LEU A 12 5.97 6.24 7.84
N PRO A 13 5.53 6.65 9.04
CA PRO A 13 5.51 5.70 10.15
C PRO A 13 4.45 4.62 9.91
N ARG A 14 4.63 3.47 10.54
CA ARG A 14 3.66 2.38 10.37
C ARG A 14 2.27 2.78 10.83
N SER A 15 2.17 3.69 11.81
CA SER A 15 0.88 4.17 12.26
C SER A 15 0.09 4.87 11.16
N PHE A 16 0.76 5.39 10.15
CA PHE A 16 0.07 5.97 8.99
C PHE A 16 -0.86 4.95 8.35
N TYR A 17 -0.42 3.70 8.27
CA TYR A 17 -1.15 2.64 7.57
C TYR A 17 -2.18 1.95 8.45
N GLY A 18 -2.15 2.19 9.75
CA GLY A 18 -3.10 1.58 10.69
C GLY A 18 -4.39 2.34 10.82
N ARG A 19 -4.72 3.19 9.85
CA ARG A 19 -5.89 4.05 9.89
C ARG A 19 -6.94 3.54 8.91
N ASP A 20 -8.09 4.19 8.92
CA ASP A 20 -9.15 3.92 7.97
C ASP A 20 -8.56 3.89 6.54
N PRO A 21 -8.79 2.83 5.77
CA PRO A 21 -8.18 2.73 4.45
C PRO A 21 -8.56 3.84 3.49
N TRP A 22 -9.77 4.40 3.61
CA TRP A 22 -10.18 5.51 2.75
C TRP A 22 -9.37 6.76 3.04
N VAL A 23 -9.10 7.02 4.32
CA VAL A 23 -8.29 8.16 4.72
C VAL A 23 -6.84 7.95 4.30
N ALA A 24 -6.29 6.78 4.61
CA ALA A 24 -4.89 6.49 4.29
C ALA A 24 -4.65 6.52 2.78
N ALA A 25 -5.57 5.97 2.00
CA ALA A 25 -5.42 5.95 0.55
C ALA A 25 -5.40 7.36 -0.02
N ALA A 26 -6.30 8.22 0.44
CA ALA A 26 -6.34 9.60 -0.06
C ALA A 26 -5.05 10.34 0.23
N GLU A 27 -4.46 10.09 1.39
CA GLU A 27 -3.21 10.75 1.77
C GLU A 27 -1.99 10.14 1.11
N LEU A 28 -2.09 8.91 0.60
CA LEU A 28 -1.00 8.28 -0.13
C LEU A 28 -0.83 8.84 -1.52
N LEU A 29 -1.86 9.44 -2.08
CA LEU A 29 -1.77 9.97 -3.43
C LEU A 29 -0.64 10.98 -3.51
N HIS A 30 0.19 10.84 -4.54
CA HIS A 30 1.37 11.65 -4.80
C HIS A 30 2.56 11.39 -3.85
N LYS A 31 2.45 10.43 -2.95
CA LYS A 31 3.59 9.99 -2.16
C LYS A 31 4.53 9.17 -3.04
N LEU A 32 5.77 9.03 -2.58
CA LEU A 32 6.79 8.29 -3.31
C LEU A 32 6.94 6.90 -2.74
N VAL A 33 7.03 5.93 -3.63
CA VAL A 33 7.41 4.57 -3.27
C VAL A 33 8.85 4.37 -3.68
N VAL A 34 9.69 4.03 -2.71
CA VAL A 34 11.12 3.92 -2.91
C VAL A 34 11.53 2.48 -2.66
N CYS A 35 12.25 1.90 -3.62
CA CYS A 35 12.79 0.55 -3.47
C CYS A 35 14.17 0.56 -4.06
N GLY A 36 15.19 0.57 -3.21
CA GLY A 36 16.56 0.72 -3.65
C GLY A 36 16.74 2.03 -4.38
N GLU A 37 17.19 1.97 -5.62
CA GLU A 37 17.39 3.16 -6.44
C GLU A 37 16.16 3.54 -7.24
N ARG A 38 15.09 2.78 -7.13
CA ARG A 38 13.87 3.03 -7.89
C ARG A 38 12.92 3.86 -7.07
N VAL A 39 12.32 4.85 -7.70
CA VAL A 39 11.37 5.75 -7.05
C VAL A 39 10.21 5.97 -8.02
N VAL A 40 8.99 5.78 -7.54
CA VAL A 40 7.80 6.10 -8.32
C VAL A 40 6.86 6.93 -7.47
N ARG A 41 6.11 7.80 -8.13
CA ARG A 41 5.10 8.61 -7.46
C ARG A 41 3.74 7.94 -7.67
N LEU A 42 2.97 7.82 -6.60
CA LEU A 42 1.63 7.26 -6.69
C LEU A 42 0.70 8.29 -7.33
N VAL A 43 0.11 7.93 -8.46
CA VAL A 43 -0.80 8.83 -9.15
C VAL A 43 -2.23 8.30 -9.16
N GLU A 44 -2.41 7.04 -8.77
CA GLU A 44 -3.73 6.44 -8.60
C GLU A 44 -3.68 5.51 -7.42
N VAL A 45 -4.71 5.54 -6.59
CA VAL A 45 -4.84 4.64 -5.45
C VAL A 45 -6.28 4.16 -5.36
N GLU A 46 -6.46 2.99 -4.76
CA GLU A 46 -7.78 2.45 -4.47
C GLU A 46 -7.79 2.00 -3.03
N ALA A 47 -8.92 2.12 -2.38
CA ALA A 47 -9.06 1.70 -1.00
C ALA A 47 -10.04 0.53 -0.92
N TYR A 48 -9.69 -0.48 -0.16
CA TYR A 48 -10.55 -1.63 0.08
C TYR A 48 -10.77 -1.78 1.57
N GLY A 49 -11.99 -2.15 1.95
CA GLY A 49 -12.29 -2.43 3.33
C GLY A 49 -11.73 -3.76 3.79
N ASP A 50 -12.15 -4.16 4.96
CA ASP A 50 -11.71 -5.40 5.58
C ASP A 50 -12.41 -6.59 4.94
N GLY A 51 -12.55 -7.67 5.70
CA GLY A 51 -13.10 -8.92 5.19
C GLY A 51 -14.53 -8.84 4.69
N ASP A 52 -15.24 -7.75 5.00
CA ASP A 52 -16.61 -7.57 4.54
C ASP A 52 -16.71 -6.83 3.19
N ASP A 53 -15.59 -6.43 2.60
CA ASP A 53 -15.57 -5.75 1.30
C ASP A 53 -15.35 -6.78 0.20
N PRO A 54 -16.34 -7.05 -0.67
CA PRO A 54 -16.19 -8.07 -1.72
C PRO A 54 -15.06 -7.77 -2.71
N ALA A 55 -14.67 -6.51 -2.85
CA ALA A 55 -13.58 -6.14 -3.76
C ALA A 55 -12.20 -6.42 -3.16
N SER A 56 -12.12 -6.66 -1.86
CA SER A 56 -10.87 -6.93 -1.19
C SER A 56 -10.40 -8.35 -1.46
N HIS A 57 -9.11 -8.54 -1.65
CA HIS A 57 -8.53 -9.87 -1.79
C HIS A 57 -8.61 -10.67 -0.48
N GLY A 58 -8.96 -10.01 0.63
CA GLY A 58 -9.19 -10.66 1.92
C GLY A 58 -10.64 -10.93 2.24
N PHE A 59 -11.56 -10.77 1.26
CA PHE A 59 -13.00 -10.84 1.51
C PHE A 59 -13.42 -12.17 2.17
N ARG A 60 -12.79 -13.27 1.76
CA ARG A 60 -13.16 -14.60 2.27
C ARG A 60 -12.37 -14.97 3.52
N GLY A 61 -11.69 -14.01 4.14
CA GLY A 61 -10.93 -14.25 5.33
C GLY A 61 -9.48 -14.62 5.04
N ARG A 62 -8.76 -14.94 6.11
CA ARG A 62 -7.33 -15.19 6.04
C ARG A 62 -7.03 -16.54 5.40
N THR A 63 -6.07 -16.53 4.48
CA THR A 63 -5.49 -17.74 3.91
C THR A 63 -3.98 -17.63 4.03
N ARG A 64 -3.26 -18.70 3.71
CA ARG A 64 -1.79 -18.63 3.67
C ARG A 64 -1.33 -17.58 2.68
N ARG A 65 -2.01 -17.51 1.55
CA ARG A 65 -1.60 -16.62 0.47
C ARG A 65 -1.76 -15.15 0.84
N ASN A 66 -2.84 -14.80 1.53
CA ASN A 66 -3.13 -13.40 1.84
C ASN A 66 -2.87 -13.04 3.30
N ALA A 67 -2.11 -13.88 4.02
CA ALA A 67 -1.92 -13.67 5.46
C ALA A 67 -1.36 -12.29 5.79
N THR A 68 -0.55 -11.70 4.92
CA THR A 68 0.02 -10.38 5.15
C THR A 68 -1.06 -9.32 5.31
N MET A 69 -2.22 -9.48 4.65
CA MET A 69 -3.32 -8.52 4.76
C MET A 69 -3.91 -8.45 6.15
N PHE A 70 -3.74 -9.51 6.94
CA PHE A 70 -4.28 -9.60 8.29
C PHE A 70 -3.22 -9.40 9.36
N GLY A 71 -2.00 -9.05 8.96
CA GLY A 71 -0.91 -8.80 9.87
C GLY A 71 -0.79 -7.32 10.24
N PRO A 72 0.36 -6.93 10.81
CA PRO A 72 0.57 -5.54 11.21
C PRO A 72 0.52 -4.61 10.00
N PRO A 73 0.13 -3.34 10.22
CA PRO A 73 0.06 -2.38 9.12
C PRO A 73 1.44 -2.03 8.57
N GLY A 74 1.46 -1.48 7.37
CA GLY A 74 2.68 -1.00 6.75
C GLY A 74 3.47 -2.07 6.03
N HIS A 75 2.85 -3.18 5.68
CA HIS A 75 3.46 -4.23 4.88
C HIS A 75 2.88 -4.21 3.47
N LEU A 76 3.62 -4.77 2.54
CA LEU A 76 3.20 -4.83 1.15
C LEU A 76 2.76 -6.24 0.81
N TYR A 77 1.55 -6.36 0.28
CA TYR A 77 0.99 -7.61 -0.20
C TYR A 77 0.86 -7.51 -1.72
N VAL A 78 1.55 -8.39 -2.44
CA VAL A 78 1.59 -8.35 -3.89
C VAL A 78 1.00 -9.65 -4.43
N TYR A 79 0.11 -9.53 -5.40
CA TYR A 79 -0.43 -10.72 -6.05
C TYR A 79 -0.68 -10.45 -7.53
N PHE A 80 -0.76 -11.54 -8.28
CA PHE A 80 -0.99 -11.50 -9.73
C PHE A 80 -2.46 -11.81 -9.98
N THR A 81 -3.11 -10.98 -10.79
CA THR A 81 -4.55 -11.14 -11.00
C THR A 81 -4.87 -11.16 -12.49
N TYR A 82 -5.89 -11.94 -12.84
CA TYR A 82 -6.41 -12.09 -14.22
C TYR A 82 -5.32 -12.52 -15.20
N GLY A 83 -4.21 -13.09 -14.71
CA GLY A 83 -3.12 -13.50 -15.57
C GLY A 83 -2.43 -12.37 -16.31
N MET A 84 -2.70 -11.12 -15.95
CA MET A 84 -2.20 -9.95 -16.67
C MET A 84 -1.56 -8.90 -15.80
N HIS A 85 -1.96 -8.78 -14.54
CA HIS A 85 -1.52 -7.65 -13.72
C HIS A 85 -1.00 -8.10 -12.36
N TRP A 86 0.04 -7.44 -11.92
CA TRP A 86 0.49 -7.51 -10.53
C TRP A 86 -0.19 -6.41 -9.76
N CYS A 87 -0.77 -6.75 -8.62
CA CYS A 87 -1.40 -5.79 -7.72
C CYS A 87 -0.58 -5.68 -6.46
N ALA A 88 -0.32 -4.45 -6.04
CA ALA A 88 0.43 -4.18 -4.84
C ALA A 88 -0.49 -3.48 -3.84
N ASN A 89 -0.67 -4.10 -2.68
CA ASN A 89 -1.53 -3.59 -1.62
C ASN A 89 -0.69 -3.19 -0.43
N ILE A 90 -0.88 -1.98 0.05
CA ILE A 90 -0.29 -1.54 1.30
C ILE A 90 -1.31 -1.83 2.39
N VAL A 91 -0.97 -2.73 3.28
CA VAL A 91 -1.89 -3.21 4.31
C VAL A 91 -1.60 -2.58 5.66
#